data_3eb29ea577b75d04a73ee76e7bf1e6c7
#
_entry.id   3eb29ea577b75d04a73ee76e7bf1e6c7
#
_cell.length_a   1.000
_cell.length_b   1.000
_cell.length_c   1.000
_cell.angle_alpha   90.00
_cell.angle_beta   90.00
_cell.angle_gamma   90.00
#
_symmetry.space_group_name_H-M   'P 1'
#
loop_
_entity.id
_entity.type
_entity.pdbx_description
1 polymer ?
#
loop_
_entity_poly.entity_id
_entity_poly.type
_entity_poly.pdbx_seq_one_letter_code
_entity_poly.pdbx_strand_id
1 'polypeptide(L)'
;MRTELREAFYAWYHTHASDPFDFQEEMFKYCRSEVDILRRCCVKLRVLFMEHGGIDPLKEACIIAKACSLVYRQRFMPENTLAVICPQTTNSVERQYSVKALRWLHYLCGKEDKWIQHALNGGGEKTIGTYSVDGWDLESSKIVYKFNGCLFHGCPICYPQRDTKNEILQRTIEELYEATCQRRLKLEQQGYQVEEMWEHTSTITV
;
A
#
# COMPACT_ATOMS: atom_id res chain seq x y z
N MET A 1 -24.30 -11.85 34.24
CA MET A 1 -23.99 -13.30 34.41
C MET A 1 -25.32 -14.01 34.54
N ARG A 2 -25.56 -15.09 33.77
CA ARG A 2 -26.81 -15.85 33.82
C ARG A 2 -27.03 -16.41 35.22
N THR A 3 -28.27 -16.41 35.73
CA THR A 3 -28.59 -16.82 37.10
C THR A 3 -28.06 -18.21 37.44
N GLU A 4 -28.22 -19.15 36.51
CA GLU A 4 -27.72 -20.54 36.63
C GLU A 4 -26.20 -20.62 36.83
N LEU A 5 -25.40 -19.82 36.10
CA LEU A 5 -23.94 -19.79 36.24
C LEU A 5 -23.50 -19.19 37.59
N ARG A 6 -24.28 -18.24 38.13
CA ARG A 6 -24.02 -17.66 39.42
C ARG A 6 -24.29 -18.65 40.55
N GLU A 7 -25.40 -19.40 40.46
CA GLU A 7 -25.74 -20.46 41.45
C GLU A 7 -24.71 -21.57 41.44
N ALA A 8 -24.29 -22.06 40.25
CA ALA A 8 -23.24 -23.04 40.10
C ALA A 8 -21.91 -22.55 40.69
N PHE A 9 -21.56 -21.27 40.50
CA PHE A 9 -20.38 -20.68 41.08
C PHE A 9 -20.43 -20.65 42.65
N TYR A 10 -21.56 -20.24 43.22
CA TYR A 10 -21.71 -20.21 44.65
C TYR A 10 -21.72 -21.63 45.28
N ALA A 11 -22.33 -22.59 44.62
CA ALA A 11 -22.28 -23.99 45.08
C ALA A 11 -20.79 -24.52 45.10
N TRP A 12 -20.06 -24.26 44.02
CA TRP A 12 -18.63 -24.60 43.97
C TRP A 12 -17.83 -23.83 45.01
N TYR A 13 -18.03 -22.53 45.18
CA TYR A 13 -17.31 -21.69 46.14
C TYR A 13 -17.52 -22.18 47.59
N HIS A 14 -18.75 -22.48 47.97
CA HIS A 14 -19.03 -22.98 49.33
C HIS A 14 -18.37 -24.33 49.63
N THR A 15 -18.18 -25.14 48.60
CA THR A 15 -17.48 -26.44 48.75
C THR A 15 -15.96 -26.28 48.89
N HIS A 16 -15.38 -25.25 48.26
CA HIS A 16 -13.92 -25.07 48.18
C HIS A 16 -13.38 -23.87 49.00
N ALA A 17 -14.25 -23.16 49.72
CA ALA A 17 -13.84 -21.94 50.45
C ALA A 17 -12.81 -22.17 51.54
N SER A 18 -12.69 -23.41 52.04
CA SER A 18 -11.73 -23.80 53.08
C SER A 18 -10.47 -24.47 52.54
N ASP A 19 -10.38 -24.68 51.25
CA ASP A 19 -9.23 -25.30 50.62
C ASP A 19 -8.00 -24.38 50.69
N PRO A 20 -6.80 -24.89 50.91
CA PRO A 20 -5.60 -24.07 50.83
C PRO A 20 -5.42 -23.54 49.41
N PHE A 21 -5.29 -22.21 49.28
CA PHE A 21 -5.13 -21.55 47.97
C PHE A 21 -3.66 -21.17 47.75
N ASP A 22 -3.03 -21.84 46.79
CA ASP A 22 -1.71 -21.44 46.29
C ASP A 22 -1.90 -20.63 44.99
N PHE A 23 -1.66 -19.32 45.09
CA PHE A 23 -1.80 -18.40 43.97
C PHE A 23 -0.91 -18.77 42.78
N GLN A 24 0.33 -19.22 43.05
CA GLN A 24 1.29 -19.52 42.01
C GLN A 24 0.89 -20.78 41.24
N GLU A 25 0.43 -21.81 41.94
CA GLU A 25 -0.04 -23.04 41.31
C GLU A 25 -1.33 -22.82 40.51
N GLU A 26 -2.30 -22.05 41.02
CA GLU A 26 -3.55 -21.78 40.35
C GLU A 26 -3.34 -20.88 39.13
N MET A 27 -2.46 -19.89 39.22
CA MET A 27 -2.08 -19.07 38.03
C MET A 27 -1.40 -19.92 36.96
N PHE A 28 -0.55 -20.86 37.35
CA PHE A 28 0.07 -21.74 36.36
C PHE A 28 -0.95 -22.66 35.68
N LYS A 29 -1.88 -23.22 36.42
CA LYS A 29 -2.98 -24.04 35.89
C LYS A 29 -3.84 -23.23 34.93
N TYR A 30 -4.18 -21.99 35.31
CA TYR A 30 -4.95 -21.06 34.47
C TYR A 30 -4.22 -20.75 33.15
N CYS A 31 -2.98 -20.29 33.22
CA CYS A 31 -2.19 -19.97 32.02
C CYS A 31 -2.04 -21.18 31.09
N ARG A 32 -1.82 -22.38 31.66
CA ARG A 32 -1.73 -23.61 30.87
C ARG A 32 -3.05 -23.94 30.16
N SER A 33 -4.17 -23.74 30.84
CA SER A 33 -5.51 -23.94 30.27
C SER A 33 -5.77 -22.99 29.11
N GLU A 34 -5.45 -21.69 29.28
CA GLU A 34 -5.61 -20.68 28.24
C GLU A 34 -4.77 -21.00 27.00
N VAL A 35 -3.50 -21.40 27.20
CA VAL A 35 -2.61 -21.80 26.12
C VAL A 35 -3.14 -23.04 25.38
N ASP A 36 -3.68 -24.03 26.11
CA ASP A 36 -4.23 -25.23 25.46
C ASP A 36 -5.51 -24.92 24.65
N ILE A 37 -6.37 -24.06 25.17
CA ILE A 37 -7.56 -23.59 24.44
C ILE A 37 -7.13 -22.89 23.16
N LEU A 38 -6.19 -21.93 23.24
CA LEU A 38 -5.68 -21.20 22.09
C LEU A 38 -5.05 -22.15 21.06
N ARG A 39 -4.23 -23.09 21.52
CA ARG A 39 -3.62 -24.11 20.66
C ARG A 39 -4.67 -24.90 19.89
N ARG A 40 -5.70 -25.39 20.58
CA ARG A 40 -6.79 -26.16 19.96
C ARG A 40 -7.57 -25.32 18.95
N CYS A 41 -7.84 -24.04 19.26
CA CYS A 41 -8.48 -23.12 18.34
C CYS A 41 -7.64 -22.88 17.08
N CYS A 42 -6.33 -22.66 17.24
CA CYS A 42 -5.41 -22.46 16.11
C CYS A 42 -5.33 -23.70 15.21
N VAL A 43 -5.28 -24.91 15.80
CA VAL A 43 -5.27 -26.16 15.01
C VAL A 43 -6.57 -26.34 14.24
N LYS A 44 -7.73 -26.11 14.87
CA LYS A 44 -9.04 -26.18 14.18
C LYS A 44 -9.15 -25.15 13.07
N LEU A 45 -8.71 -23.90 13.30
CA LEU A 45 -8.67 -22.84 12.29
C LEU A 45 -7.80 -23.26 11.10
N ARG A 46 -6.62 -23.82 11.37
CA ARG A 46 -5.73 -24.30 10.32
C ARG A 46 -6.38 -25.37 9.47
N VAL A 47 -7.00 -26.38 10.09
CA VAL A 47 -7.70 -27.46 9.37
C VAL A 47 -8.80 -26.88 8.47
N LEU A 48 -9.64 -25.97 8.99
CA LEU A 48 -10.71 -25.32 8.26
C LEU A 48 -10.20 -24.56 7.03
N PHE A 49 -9.11 -23.79 7.17
CA PHE A 49 -8.52 -23.08 6.04
C PHE A 49 -7.87 -24.00 5.01
N MET A 50 -7.26 -25.09 5.45
CA MET A 50 -6.65 -26.07 4.55
C MET A 50 -7.71 -26.84 3.75
N GLU A 51 -8.79 -27.29 4.42
CA GLU A 51 -9.85 -28.07 3.79
C GLU A 51 -10.71 -27.22 2.84
N HIS A 52 -11.12 -26.04 3.28
CA HIS A 52 -12.04 -25.21 2.50
C HIS A 52 -11.33 -24.11 1.69
N GLY A 53 -10.19 -23.63 2.15
CA GLY A 53 -9.44 -22.55 1.54
C GLY A 53 -8.27 -23.00 0.64
N GLY A 54 -7.72 -24.20 0.90
CA GLY A 54 -6.54 -24.70 0.19
C GLY A 54 -5.25 -23.99 0.59
N ILE A 55 -5.24 -23.22 1.69
CA ILE A 55 -4.07 -22.50 2.19
C ILE A 55 -3.76 -22.89 3.65
N ASP A 56 -2.51 -22.79 4.05
CA ASP A 56 -2.10 -22.90 5.46
C ASP A 56 -2.04 -21.49 6.08
N PRO A 57 -3.04 -21.07 6.88
CA PRO A 57 -3.09 -19.71 7.43
C PRO A 57 -1.93 -19.38 8.36
N LEU A 58 -1.34 -20.40 9.03
CA LEU A 58 -0.20 -20.17 9.96
C LEU A 58 1.12 -20.02 9.20
N LYS A 59 1.20 -20.49 7.96
CA LYS A 59 2.40 -20.40 7.13
C LYS A 59 2.36 -19.18 6.20
N GLU A 60 1.19 -18.89 5.63
CA GLU A 60 1.03 -17.93 4.53
C GLU A 60 0.48 -16.57 4.96
N ALA A 61 -0.08 -16.48 6.17
CA ALA A 61 -0.71 -15.26 6.67
C ALA A 61 -0.36 -14.95 8.13
N CYS A 62 -0.07 -13.67 8.41
CA CYS A 62 0.17 -13.21 9.79
C CYS A 62 -1.13 -12.88 10.55
N ILE A 63 -2.23 -12.67 9.83
CA ILE A 63 -3.54 -12.31 10.38
C ILE A 63 -4.65 -12.99 9.60
N ILE A 64 -5.79 -13.22 10.25
CA ILE A 64 -6.96 -13.89 9.64
C ILE A 64 -7.44 -13.16 8.39
N ALA A 65 -7.47 -11.83 8.40
CA ALA A 65 -7.89 -11.03 7.25
C ALA A 65 -7.04 -11.31 5.99
N LYS A 66 -5.72 -11.49 6.15
CA LYS A 66 -4.83 -11.89 5.04
C LYS A 66 -5.15 -13.30 4.56
N ALA A 67 -5.39 -14.25 5.46
CA ALA A 67 -5.78 -15.61 5.09
C ALA A 67 -7.08 -15.62 4.27
N CYS A 68 -8.12 -14.90 4.72
CA CYS A 68 -9.37 -14.74 3.97
C CYS A 68 -9.15 -14.10 2.59
N SER A 69 -8.31 -13.08 2.50
CA SER A 69 -7.96 -12.43 1.23
C SER A 69 -7.25 -13.38 0.27
N LEU A 70 -6.37 -14.25 0.77
CA LEU A 70 -5.70 -15.27 -0.05
C LEU A 70 -6.69 -16.29 -0.61
N VAL A 71 -7.58 -16.82 0.24
CA VAL A 71 -8.66 -17.74 -0.19
C VAL A 71 -9.53 -17.09 -1.26
N TYR A 72 -9.95 -15.84 -1.02
CA TYR A 72 -10.79 -15.09 -1.97
C TYR A 72 -10.11 -14.95 -3.33
N ARG A 73 -8.83 -14.56 -3.35
CA ARG A 73 -8.04 -14.42 -4.59
C ARG A 73 -7.88 -15.72 -5.35
N GLN A 74 -7.64 -16.84 -4.63
CA GLN A 74 -7.37 -18.12 -5.27
C GLN A 74 -8.62 -18.83 -5.78
N ARG A 75 -9.77 -18.63 -5.12
CA ARG A 75 -10.98 -19.42 -5.41
C ARG A 75 -12.12 -18.66 -6.03
N PHE A 76 -12.23 -17.36 -5.76
CA PHE A 76 -13.43 -16.58 -6.11
C PHE A 76 -13.13 -15.44 -7.07
N MET A 77 -11.87 -15.11 -7.29
CA MET A 77 -11.50 -14.06 -8.21
C MET A 77 -11.23 -14.64 -9.59
N PRO A 78 -11.87 -14.14 -10.66
CA PRO A 78 -11.57 -14.55 -12.02
C PRO A 78 -10.11 -14.25 -12.38
N GLU A 79 -9.54 -15.05 -13.27
CA GLU A 79 -8.20 -14.79 -13.80
C GLU A 79 -8.14 -13.39 -14.44
N ASN A 80 -6.98 -12.73 -14.30
CA ASN A 80 -6.72 -11.38 -14.84
C ASN A 80 -7.58 -10.24 -14.25
N THR A 81 -8.29 -10.45 -13.12
CA THR A 81 -9.07 -9.39 -12.45
C THR A 81 -8.16 -8.38 -11.73
N LEU A 82 -6.99 -8.80 -11.24
CA LEU A 82 -6.02 -7.94 -10.57
C LEU A 82 -4.72 -7.91 -11.39
N ALA A 83 -4.28 -6.70 -11.71
CA ALA A 83 -2.90 -6.48 -12.15
C ALA A 83 -1.98 -6.67 -10.93
N VAL A 84 -1.33 -7.81 -10.83
CA VAL A 84 -0.28 -8.04 -9.84
C VAL A 84 1.00 -7.42 -10.38
N ILE A 85 1.55 -6.46 -9.66
CA ILE A 85 2.89 -5.92 -9.96
C ILE A 85 3.87 -7.08 -9.86
N CYS A 86 4.52 -7.41 -10.98
CA CYS A 86 5.44 -8.53 -11.03
C CYS A 86 6.63 -8.27 -10.08
N PRO A 87 6.93 -9.16 -9.11
CA PRO A 87 8.03 -8.97 -8.16
C PRO A 87 9.41 -8.88 -8.81
N GLN A 88 9.55 -9.25 -10.09
CA GLN A 88 10.81 -9.19 -10.82
C GLN A 88 11.34 -7.77 -11.06
N THR A 89 10.52 -6.74 -10.81
CA THR A 89 10.96 -5.34 -10.84
C THR A 89 11.54 -4.86 -9.50
N THR A 90 11.56 -5.68 -8.47
CA THR A 90 12.01 -5.31 -7.11
C THR A 90 13.54 -5.21 -6.94
N ASN A 91 14.34 -5.51 -7.97
CA ASN A 91 15.78 -5.24 -7.97
C ASN A 91 16.17 -3.84 -8.47
N SER A 92 15.21 -3.02 -8.90
CA SER A 92 15.44 -1.60 -9.08
C SER A 92 15.29 -0.92 -7.71
N VAL A 93 16.35 -0.24 -7.27
CA VAL A 93 16.32 0.77 -6.21
C VAL A 93 14.91 1.36 -6.13
N GLU A 94 14.30 1.35 -4.94
CA GLU A 94 12.94 1.86 -4.66
C GLU A 94 12.70 3.21 -5.35
N ARG A 95 12.33 3.19 -6.62
CA ARG A 95 11.86 4.39 -7.31
C ARG A 95 10.45 4.62 -6.81
N GLN A 96 10.31 5.59 -5.93
CA GLN A 96 9.03 6.05 -5.42
C GLN A 96 8.28 6.76 -6.55
N TYR A 97 7.45 6.01 -7.27
CA TYR A 97 6.53 6.58 -8.25
C TYR A 97 5.29 7.16 -7.55
N SER A 98 4.79 8.25 -8.09
CA SER A 98 3.57 8.89 -7.57
C SER A 98 2.32 8.13 -8.01
N VAL A 99 1.52 7.67 -7.04
CA VAL A 99 0.20 7.05 -7.32
C VAL A 99 -0.73 8.02 -8.05
N LYS A 100 -0.64 9.33 -7.77
CA LYS A 100 -1.40 10.37 -8.45
C LYS A 100 -0.99 10.52 -9.92
N ALA A 101 0.32 10.47 -10.19
CA ALA A 101 0.84 10.46 -11.56
C ALA A 101 0.30 9.26 -12.35
N LEU A 102 0.36 8.06 -11.78
CA LEU A 102 -0.17 6.86 -12.42
C LEU A 102 -1.66 6.95 -12.73
N ARG A 103 -2.48 7.46 -11.81
CA ARG A 103 -3.91 7.65 -12.05
C ARG A 103 -4.18 8.63 -13.17
N TRP A 104 -3.43 9.72 -13.23
CA TRP A 104 -3.52 10.68 -14.32
C TRP A 104 -3.16 10.05 -15.67
N LEU A 105 -2.05 9.31 -15.74
CA LEU A 105 -1.63 8.62 -16.96
C LEU A 105 -2.65 7.56 -17.39
N HIS A 106 -3.20 6.79 -16.47
CA HIS A 106 -4.29 5.84 -16.75
C HIS A 106 -5.55 6.54 -17.29
N TYR A 107 -5.91 7.69 -16.73
CA TYR A 107 -7.01 8.49 -17.24
C TYR A 107 -6.76 8.96 -18.69
N LEU A 108 -5.54 9.42 -18.98
CA LEU A 108 -5.16 9.83 -20.34
C LEU A 108 -5.19 8.65 -21.31
N CYS A 109 -4.67 7.49 -20.94
CA CYS A 109 -4.75 6.29 -21.76
C CYS A 109 -6.19 5.95 -22.16
N GLY A 110 -7.12 5.99 -21.20
CA GLY A 110 -8.52 5.67 -21.46
C GLY A 110 -9.28 6.76 -22.24
N LYS A 111 -8.90 8.04 -22.06
CA LYS A 111 -9.55 9.17 -22.73
C LYS A 111 -9.12 9.33 -24.19
N GLU A 112 -7.86 9.10 -24.47
CA GLU A 112 -7.23 9.37 -25.76
C GLU A 112 -6.95 8.12 -26.58
N ASP A 113 -7.29 6.94 -26.02
CA ASP A 113 -7.02 5.61 -26.60
C ASP A 113 -5.55 5.43 -27.01
N LYS A 114 -4.64 5.91 -26.13
CA LYS A 114 -3.20 5.89 -26.33
C LYS A 114 -2.51 4.96 -25.36
N TRP A 115 -1.41 4.37 -25.78
CA TRP A 115 -0.55 3.60 -24.92
C TRP A 115 0.58 4.48 -24.36
N ILE A 116 0.53 4.76 -23.05
CA ILE A 116 1.55 5.55 -22.35
C ILE A 116 2.37 4.60 -21.47
N GLN A 117 3.68 4.51 -21.72
CA GLN A 117 4.60 3.78 -20.85
C GLN A 117 4.80 4.57 -19.54
N HIS A 118 4.74 3.87 -18.41
CA HIS A 118 4.92 4.46 -17.07
C HIS A 118 5.57 3.44 -16.11
N ALA A 119 5.79 3.83 -14.83
CA ALA A 119 6.50 3.03 -13.84
C ALA A 119 6.03 1.57 -13.69
N LEU A 120 4.76 1.27 -13.96
CA LEU A 120 4.15 -0.06 -13.73
C LEU A 120 3.91 -0.86 -15.02
N ASN A 121 4.28 -0.34 -16.18
CA ASN A 121 4.13 -1.05 -17.46
C ASN A 121 5.37 -0.87 -18.35
N GLY A 122 5.45 -1.60 -19.45
CA GLY A 122 6.38 -1.38 -20.55
C GLY A 122 7.88 -1.29 -20.20
N GLY A 123 8.29 -1.78 -19.03
CA GLY A 123 9.69 -1.70 -18.60
C GLY A 123 9.99 -0.54 -17.64
N GLY A 124 8.96 0.14 -17.12
CA GLY A 124 9.09 1.21 -16.13
C GLY A 124 9.19 2.61 -16.73
N GLU A 125 9.57 3.58 -15.92
CA GLU A 125 9.74 4.97 -16.35
C GLU A 125 10.85 5.13 -17.38
N LYS A 126 10.61 5.96 -18.38
CA LYS A 126 11.62 6.27 -19.40
C LYS A 126 12.61 7.32 -18.87
N THR A 127 13.89 7.06 -19.08
CA THR A 127 14.95 8.02 -18.77
C THR A 127 15.42 8.71 -20.06
N ILE A 128 15.41 10.03 -20.04
CA ILE A 128 15.87 10.89 -21.15
C ILE A 128 17.06 11.70 -20.64
N GLY A 129 18.27 11.37 -21.10
CA GLY A 129 19.48 11.93 -20.54
C GLY A 129 19.60 11.62 -19.04
N THR A 130 19.57 12.63 -18.19
CA THR A 130 19.61 12.50 -16.71
C THR A 130 18.23 12.55 -16.06
N TYR A 131 17.16 12.73 -16.83
CA TYR A 131 15.81 12.94 -16.31
C TYR A 131 14.92 11.73 -16.53
N SER A 132 14.24 11.28 -15.47
CA SER A 132 13.14 10.32 -15.56
C SER A 132 11.85 11.06 -15.83
N VAL A 133 11.01 10.52 -16.73
CA VAL A 133 9.68 11.03 -17.04
C VAL A 133 8.62 10.06 -16.55
N ASP A 134 7.50 10.58 -16.02
CA ASP A 134 6.46 9.76 -15.41
C ASP A 134 5.70 8.96 -16.46
N GLY A 135 5.55 9.53 -17.66
CA GLY A 135 4.93 8.87 -18.80
C GLY A 135 5.66 9.16 -20.11
N TRP A 136 5.58 8.19 -21.03
CA TRP A 136 6.17 8.23 -22.36
C TRP A 136 5.15 7.72 -23.39
N ASP A 137 4.84 8.55 -24.40
CA ASP A 137 3.98 8.12 -25.52
C ASP A 137 4.80 7.24 -26.47
N LEU A 138 4.39 5.98 -26.61
CA LEU A 138 5.08 5.02 -27.48
C LEU A 138 4.81 5.26 -28.98
N GLU A 139 3.67 5.84 -29.33
CA GLU A 139 3.28 6.04 -30.73
C GLU A 139 3.98 7.25 -31.31
N SER A 140 3.91 8.41 -30.64
CA SER A 140 4.56 9.62 -31.12
C SER A 140 6.06 9.67 -30.85
N SER A 141 6.55 8.92 -29.83
CA SER A 141 7.95 8.91 -29.37
C SER A 141 8.54 10.27 -29.02
N LYS A 142 7.73 11.33 -29.03
CA LYS A 142 8.13 12.72 -28.74
C LYS A 142 7.35 13.39 -27.62
N ILE A 143 6.25 12.79 -27.17
CA ILE A 143 5.44 13.33 -26.09
C ILE A 143 5.89 12.68 -24.77
N VAL A 144 6.18 13.50 -23.78
CA VAL A 144 6.52 13.07 -22.43
C VAL A 144 5.57 13.69 -21.42
N TYR A 145 5.22 12.95 -20.41
CA TYR A 145 4.27 13.33 -19.38
C TYR A 145 4.98 13.52 -18.05
N LYS A 146 4.71 14.64 -17.39
CA LYS A 146 5.25 14.95 -16.06
C LYS A 146 4.15 15.36 -15.10
N PHE A 147 4.10 14.69 -13.94
CA PHE A 147 3.20 15.05 -12.85
C PHE A 147 3.96 15.79 -11.75
N ASN A 148 3.61 17.04 -11.54
CA ASN A 148 4.27 17.92 -10.59
C ASN A 148 3.50 17.99 -9.27
N GLY A 149 3.96 17.25 -8.24
CA GLY A 149 3.46 17.38 -6.87
C GLY A 149 3.77 18.78 -6.32
N CYS A 150 2.75 19.50 -5.86
CA CYS A 150 2.87 20.92 -5.52
C CYS A 150 3.98 21.22 -4.51
N LEU A 151 4.14 20.40 -3.47
CA LEU A 151 5.17 20.57 -2.45
C LEU A 151 6.58 20.30 -2.98
N PHE A 152 6.75 19.29 -3.83
CA PHE A 152 8.05 18.81 -4.30
C PHE A 152 8.59 19.60 -5.50
N HIS A 153 7.71 20.27 -6.22
CA HIS A 153 8.03 21.03 -7.43
C HIS A 153 7.85 22.55 -7.26
N GLY A 154 7.61 23.02 -6.03
CA GLY A 154 7.56 24.44 -5.69
C GLY A 154 6.42 25.19 -6.36
N CYS A 155 5.19 24.61 -6.40
CA CYS A 155 4.04 25.21 -7.05
C CYS A 155 3.80 26.66 -6.58
N PRO A 156 3.78 27.67 -7.48
CA PRO A 156 3.64 29.06 -7.09
C PRO A 156 2.22 29.39 -6.58
N ILE A 157 1.22 28.63 -6.98
CA ILE A 157 -0.17 28.82 -6.55
C ILE A 157 -0.37 28.29 -5.13
N CYS A 158 0.09 27.08 -4.85
CA CYS A 158 -0.07 26.44 -3.54
C CYS A 158 0.91 26.99 -2.49
N TYR A 159 2.09 27.46 -2.94
CA TYR A 159 3.16 27.96 -2.08
C TYR A 159 3.64 29.36 -2.54
N PRO A 160 2.85 30.41 -2.27
CA PRO A 160 3.17 31.77 -2.72
C PRO A 160 4.40 32.37 -2.03
N GLN A 161 4.73 31.89 -0.80
CA GLN A 161 5.91 32.32 -0.08
C GLN A 161 7.15 31.59 -0.58
N ARG A 162 7.84 32.20 -1.54
CA ARG A 162 8.89 31.56 -2.32
C ARG A 162 10.18 31.27 -1.54
N ASP A 163 10.50 32.11 -0.55
CA ASP A 163 11.70 31.98 0.29
C ASP A 163 11.56 30.89 1.37
N THR A 164 10.35 30.35 1.55
CA THR A 164 10.11 29.28 2.53
C THR A 164 10.89 28.02 2.15
N LYS A 165 11.57 27.45 3.13
CA LYS A 165 12.36 26.24 2.95
C LYS A 165 11.47 25.00 3.09
N ASN A 166 11.55 24.12 2.10
CA ASN A 166 10.92 22.80 2.19
C ASN A 166 11.72 21.92 3.17
N GLU A 167 11.07 21.47 4.24
CA GLU A 167 11.73 20.70 5.31
C GLU A 167 12.26 19.35 4.85
N ILE A 168 11.62 18.74 3.85
CA ILE A 168 11.99 17.41 3.33
C ILE A 168 13.20 17.52 2.40
N LEU A 169 13.16 18.46 1.45
CA LEU A 169 14.18 18.58 0.40
C LEU A 169 15.30 19.57 0.76
N GLN A 170 15.18 20.30 1.88
CA GLN A 170 16.15 21.28 2.37
C GLN A 170 16.48 22.40 1.36
N ARG A 171 15.55 22.70 0.44
CA ARG A 171 15.62 23.73 -0.59
C ARG A 171 14.47 24.71 -0.46
N THR A 172 14.63 25.93 -0.96
CA THR A 172 13.54 26.90 -1.00
C THR A 172 12.48 26.51 -2.05
N ILE A 173 11.26 26.99 -1.86
CA ILE A 173 10.16 26.75 -2.82
C ILE A 173 10.53 27.33 -4.19
N GLU A 174 11.25 28.48 -4.24
CA GLU A 174 11.75 29.06 -5.48
C GLU A 174 12.73 28.13 -6.21
N GLU A 175 13.73 27.63 -5.50
CA GLU A 175 14.73 26.70 -6.09
C GLU A 175 14.09 25.42 -6.63
N LEU A 176 13.02 24.94 -5.99
CA LEU A 176 12.28 23.75 -6.47
C LEU A 176 11.51 24.06 -7.76
N TYR A 177 10.90 25.24 -7.83
CA TYR A 177 10.17 25.67 -9.02
C TYR A 177 11.14 25.91 -10.20
N GLU A 178 12.23 26.64 -9.98
CA GLU A 178 13.26 26.87 -10.99
C GLU A 178 13.81 25.54 -11.55
N ALA A 179 14.11 24.58 -10.67
CA ALA A 179 14.57 23.26 -11.09
C ALA A 179 13.54 22.52 -11.94
N THR A 180 12.24 22.70 -11.64
CA THR A 180 11.14 22.13 -12.43
C THR A 180 11.06 22.77 -13.82
N CYS A 181 11.13 24.10 -13.88
CA CYS A 181 11.17 24.85 -15.14
C CYS A 181 12.40 24.49 -16.01
N GLN A 182 13.58 24.41 -15.40
CA GLN A 182 14.80 24.03 -16.10
C GLN A 182 14.73 22.60 -16.66
N ARG A 183 14.13 21.66 -15.94
CA ARG A 183 13.91 20.29 -16.43
C ARG A 183 13.04 20.30 -17.68
N ARG A 184 11.92 21.01 -17.65
CA ARG A 184 11.02 21.16 -18.77
C ARG A 184 11.74 21.74 -20.00
N LEU A 185 12.41 22.89 -19.83
CA LEU A 185 13.16 23.53 -20.91
C LEU A 185 14.19 22.61 -21.57
N LYS A 186 14.92 21.82 -20.78
CA LYS A 186 15.89 20.87 -21.30
C LYS A 186 15.26 19.74 -22.10
N LEU A 187 14.10 19.23 -21.70
CA LEU A 187 13.36 18.21 -22.46
C LEU A 187 12.85 18.82 -23.79
N GLU A 188 12.31 20.04 -23.76
CA GLU A 188 11.85 20.77 -24.96
C GLU A 188 13.00 21.06 -25.93
N GLN A 189 14.18 21.44 -25.42
CA GLN A 189 15.39 21.63 -26.24
C GLN A 189 15.90 20.36 -26.91
N GLN A 190 15.61 19.20 -26.32
CA GLN A 190 15.90 17.88 -26.92
C GLN A 190 14.82 17.44 -27.95
N GLY A 191 13.84 18.27 -28.22
CA GLY A 191 12.79 18.03 -29.21
C GLY A 191 11.58 17.26 -28.68
N TYR A 192 11.41 17.17 -27.36
CA TYR A 192 10.23 16.56 -26.75
C TYR A 192 9.14 17.59 -26.49
N GLN A 193 7.91 17.21 -26.71
CA GLN A 193 6.72 17.92 -26.23
C GLN A 193 6.45 17.47 -24.80
N VAL A 194 6.48 18.40 -23.84
CA VAL A 194 6.26 18.11 -22.43
C VAL A 194 4.82 18.44 -22.05
N GLU A 195 4.06 17.43 -21.67
CA GLU A 195 2.74 17.60 -21.08
C GLU A 195 2.84 17.51 -19.55
N GLU A 196 2.45 18.60 -18.89
CA GLU A 196 2.57 18.71 -17.44
C GLU A 196 1.21 18.75 -16.76
N MET A 197 1.10 18.06 -15.64
CA MET A 197 -0.04 18.14 -14.73
C MET A 197 0.44 18.55 -13.35
N TRP A 198 -0.15 19.61 -12.81
CA TRP A 198 0.06 20.00 -11.42
C TRP A 198 -0.95 19.32 -10.50
N GLU A 199 -0.48 18.91 -9.32
CA GLU A 199 -1.31 18.21 -8.35
C GLU A 199 -2.61 18.95 -8.01
N HIS A 200 -2.57 20.28 -7.84
CA HIS A 200 -3.75 21.09 -7.49
C HIS A 200 -4.78 21.22 -8.62
N THR A 201 -4.36 21.03 -9.87
CA THR A 201 -5.28 21.06 -11.03
C THR A 201 -5.85 19.70 -11.37
N SER A 202 -5.28 18.61 -10.77
CA SER A 202 -5.79 17.28 -11.02
C SER A 202 -7.12 17.08 -10.28
N THR A 203 -8.22 17.01 -11.04
CA THR A 203 -9.58 16.71 -10.53
C THR A 203 -9.78 15.22 -10.20
N ILE A 204 -8.75 14.42 -10.34
CA ILE A 204 -8.80 12.99 -10.07
C ILE A 204 -8.76 12.78 -8.56
N THR A 205 -9.95 12.82 -7.96
CA THR A 205 -10.16 12.58 -6.53
C THR A 205 -9.72 11.16 -6.14
N VAL A 206 -9.10 11.05 -4.97
CA VAL A 206 -8.63 9.80 -4.35
C VAL A 206 -9.81 8.91 -3.96
#